data_d93606b7c65ce4af729b1a6bec51f00b
#
_entry.id   d93606b7c65ce4af729b1a6bec51f00b
#
_cell.length_a   1.000
_cell.length_b   1.000
_cell.length_c   1.000
_cell.angle_alpha   90.00
_cell.angle_beta   90.00
_cell.angle_gamma   90.00
#
_symmetry.space_group_name_H-M   'P 1'
#
loop_
_entity.id
_entity.type
_entity.pdbx_description
1 polymer ?
#
loop_
_entity_poly.entity_id
_entity_poly.type
_entity_poly.pdbx_seq_one_letter_code
_entity_poly.pdbx_strand_id
1 'polypeptide(L)'
;MSASSGRADRAILDTSVVIARDLAPLSGVLAISAITLTELQFGVLVASTPEARAERLRRLSVLQHHFDALPVDESVATSYGRLAAAVVQAGRQPRRRVMALLIASTAHAHDARLYTRNPKDFAGLEGLVNVVAV
;
A
#
# COMPACT_ATOMS: atom_id res chain seq x y z
N MET A 1 4.48 3.79 -27.17
CA MET A 1 3.93 3.62 -26.55
C MET A 1 3.25 2.54 -25.90
N SER A 2 2.75 1.75 -26.50
CA SER A 2 1.93 0.74 -25.89
C SER A 2 2.67 -0.21 -24.97
N ALA A 3 3.94 -0.40 -25.17
CA ALA A 3 4.73 -1.33 -24.34
C ALA A 3 4.72 -0.95 -22.86
N SER A 4 4.55 0.32 -22.54
CA SER A 4 4.57 0.76 -21.16
C SER A 4 3.18 0.93 -20.56
N SER A 5 2.11 0.76 -21.35
CA SER A 5 0.77 1.03 -20.84
C SER A 5 0.35 0.06 -19.74
N GLY A 6 0.79 -1.21 -19.80
CA GLY A 6 0.51 -2.16 -18.73
C GLY A 6 1.11 -1.75 -17.40
N ARG A 7 2.31 -1.17 -17.40
CA ARG A 7 2.94 -0.64 -16.19
C ARG A 7 2.23 0.60 -15.70
N ALA A 8 1.88 1.50 -16.62
CA ALA A 8 1.18 2.73 -16.27
C ALA A 8 -0.16 2.45 -15.61
N ASP A 9 -0.79 1.32 -15.93
CA ASP A 9 -2.07 0.94 -15.38
C ASP A 9 -1.99 0.21 -14.04
N ARG A 10 -0.80 -0.11 -13.58
CA ARG A 10 -0.63 -0.80 -12.29
C ARG A 10 -0.84 0.17 -11.14
N ALA A 11 -1.51 -0.30 -10.11
CA ALA A 11 -1.73 0.48 -8.89
C ALA A 11 -1.69 -0.42 -7.67
N ILE A 12 -1.04 0.09 -6.62
CA ILE A 12 -1.03 -0.55 -5.30
C ILE A 12 -2.03 0.21 -4.43
N LEU A 13 -2.85 -0.52 -3.70
CA LEU A 13 -3.79 0.06 -2.76
C LEU A 13 -3.14 0.15 -1.38
N ASP A 14 -3.04 1.37 -0.83
CA ASP A 14 -2.68 1.54 0.57
C ASP A 14 -3.77 0.91 1.46
N THR A 15 -3.41 0.49 2.65
CA THR A 15 -4.35 -0.11 3.60
C THR A 15 -5.55 0.79 3.86
N SER A 16 -5.34 2.11 3.90
CA SER A 16 -6.44 3.08 4.08
C SER A 16 -7.50 2.97 3.00
N VAL A 17 -7.12 2.60 1.78
CA VAL A 17 -8.06 2.41 0.67
C VAL A 17 -8.80 1.09 0.80
N VAL A 18 -8.07 0.05 1.20
CA VAL A 18 -8.63 -1.30 1.33
C VAL A 18 -9.75 -1.33 2.37
N ILE A 19 -9.59 -0.59 3.46
CA ILE A 19 -10.60 -0.56 4.54
C ILE A 19 -11.70 0.48 4.31
N ALA A 20 -11.56 1.34 3.31
CA ALA A 20 -12.56 2.36 3.02
C ALA A 20 -13.84 1.73 2.49
N ARG A 21 -14.99 2.32 2.81
CA ARG A 21 -16.30 1.80 2.42
C ARG A 21 -17.00 2.67 1.38
N ASP A 22 -16.47 3.86 1.13
CA ASP A 22 -17.13 4.88 0.33
C ASP A 22 -16.37 5.23 -0.95
N LEU A 23 -15.57 4.29 -1.45
CA LEU A 23 -14.76 4.56 -2.64
C LEU A 23 -15.56 4.40 -3.92
N ALA A 24 -15.33 5.33 -4.85
CA ALA A 24 -15.71 5.12 -6.23
C ALA A 24 -14.79 4.02 -6.83
N PRO A 25 -15.24 3.37 -7.93
CA PRO A 25 -14.38 2.40 -8.60
C PRO A 25 -13.03 3.00 -8.99
N LEU A 26 -11.97 2.24 -8.79
CA LEU A 26 -10.61 2.65 -9.09
C LEU A 26 -10.16 2.03 -10.41
N SER A 27 -9.44 2.81 -11.20
CA SER A 27 -8.93 2.33 -12.49
C SER A 27 -7.58 1.64 -12.32
N GLY A 28 -7.29 0.71 -13.23
CA GLY A 28 -6.01 0.08 -13.33
C GLY A 28 -6.01 -1.38 -12.88
N VAL A 29 -4.86 -2.00 -12.99
CA VAL A 29 -4.61 -3.34 -12.49
C VAL A 29 -4.18 -3.22 -11.03
N LEU A 30 -5.07 -3.58 -10.13
CA LEU A 30 -4.93 -3.31 -8.71
C LEU A 30 -4.25 -4.48 -8.00
N ALA A 31 -3.38 -4.16 -7.05
CA ALA A 31 -2.75 -5.16 -6.19
C ALA A 31 -2.55 -4.56 -4.80
N ILE A 32 -2.19 -5.40 -3.84
CA ILE A 32 -1.87 -4.97 -2.48
C ILE A 32 -0.49 -5.49 -2.11
N SER A 33 0.12 -4.83 -1.12
CA SER A 33 1.36 -5.29 -0.53
C SER A 33 1.08 -6.34 0.54
N ALA A 34 2.00 -7.29 0.74
CA ALA A 34 1.95 -8.20 1.88
C ALA A 34 1.90 -7.43 3.20
N ILE A 35 2.41 -6.20 3.24
CA ILE A 35 2.34 -5.35 4.43
C ILE A 35 0.89 -5.02 4.78
N THR A 36 0.04 -4.79 3.78
CA THR A 36 -1.38 -4.56 4.02
C THR A 36 -2.01 -5.79 4.70
N LEU A 37 -1.66 -7.00 4.25
CA LEU A 37 -2.15 -8.21 4.92
C LEU A 37 -1.66 -8.29 6.37
N THR A 38 -0.42 -7.90 6.63
CA THR A 38 0.14 -7.86 7.98
C THR A 38 -0.72 -6.96 8.89
N GLU A 39 -1.04 -5.78 8.41
CA GLU A 39 -1.85 -4.83 9.18
C GLU A 39 -3.27 -5.34 9.40
N LEU A 40 -3.86 -5.97 8.39
CA LEU A 40 -5.22 -6.49 8.49
C LEU A 40 -5.30 -7.71 9.41
N GLN A 41 -4.30 -8.60 9.38
CA GLN A 41 -4.24 -9.73 10.30
C GLN A 41 -4.15 -9.25 11.74
N PHE A 42 -3.30 -8.28 12.01
CA PHE A 42 -3.20 -7.67 13.32
C PHE A 42 -4.54 -7.07 13.75
N GLY A 43 -5.18 -6.34 12.83
CA GLY A 43 -6.49 -5.72 13.10
C GLY A 43 -7.56 -6.74 13.50
N VAL A 44 -7.55 -7.93 12.90
CA VAL A 44 -8.48 -9.01 13.28
C VAL A 44 -8.26 -9.41 14.75
N LEU A 45 -7.00 -9.61 15.12
CA LEU A 45 -6.67 -10.16 16.43
C LEU A 45 -6.88 -9.17 17.57
N VAL A 46 -6.80 -7.86 17.30
CA VAL A 46 -6.99 -6.83 18.34
C VAL A 46 -8.40 -6.26 18.35
N ALA A 47 -9.31 -6.82 17.56
CA ALA A 47 -10.70 -6.37 17.58
C ALA A 47 -11.30 -6.52 18.99
N SER A 48 -12.03 -5.50 19.42
CA SER A 48 -12.50 -5.43 20.80
C SER A 48 -13.68 -6.34 21.11
N THR A 49 -14.39 -6.84 20.09
CA THR A 49 -15.53 -7.72 20.27
C THR A 49 -15.45 -8.90 19.32
N PRO A 50 -16.09 -10.05 19.66
CA PRO A 50 -16.17 -11.17 18.73
C PRO A 50 -16.84 -10.82 17.41
N GLU A 51 -17.86 -9.94 17.44
CA GLU A 51 -18.56 -9.51 16.23
C GLU A 51 -17.63 -8.71 15.32
N ALA A 52 -16.87 -7.79 15.89
CA ALA A 52 -15.90 -7.00 15.12
C ALA A 52 -14.80 -7.90 14.55
N ARG A 53 -14.34 -8.87 15.32
CA ARG A 53 -13.33 -9.81 14.86
C ARG A 53 -13.84 -10.64 13.68
N ALA A 54 -15.05 -11.16 13.79
CA ALA A 54 -15.66 -11.96 12.72
C ALA A 54 -15.82 -11.14 11.44
N GLU A 55 -16.27 -9.88 11.57
CA GLU A 55 -16.44 -8.98 10.43
C GLU A 55 -15.11 -8.69 9.75
N ARG A 56 -14.08 -8.38 10.53
CA ARG A 56 -12.74 -8.10 9.99
C ARG A 56 -12.15 -9.33 9.31
N LEU A 57 -12.34 -10.51 9.89
CA LEU A 57 -11.86 -11.75 9.30
C LEU A 57 -12.56 -12.04 7.98
N ARG A 58 -13.87 -11.83 7.92
CA ARG A 58 -14.63 -12.03 6.69
C ARG A 58 -14.14 -11.10 5.58
N ARG A 59 -13.91 -9.83 5.90
CA ARG A 59 -13.41 -8.86 4.93
C ARG A 59 -12.00 -9.22 4.46
N LEU A 60 -11.15 -9.69 5.36
CA LEU A 60 -9.81 -10.12 5.01
C LEU A 60 -9.86 -11.31 4.05
N SER A 61 -10.74 -12.28 4.30
CA SER A 61 -10.90 -13.44 3.43
C SER A 61 -11.34 -13.04 2.03
N VAL A 62 -12.30 -12.11 1.93
CA VAL A 62 -12.76 -11.60 0.63
C VAL A 62 -11.60 -10.93 -0.10
N LEU A 63 -10.82 -10.12 0.59
CA LEU A 63 -9.69 -9.42 0.01
C LEU A 63 -8.65 -10.41 -0.53
N GLN A 64 -8.34 -11.46 0.23
CA GLN A 64 -7.36 -12.46 -0.18
C GLN A 64 -7.81 -13.26 -1.42
N HIS A 65 -9.12 -13.35 -1.64
CA HIS A 65 -9.65 -13.99 -2.84
C HIS A 65 -9.58 -13.10 -4.07
N HIS A 66 -9.60 -11.77 -3.88
CA HIS A 66 -9.64 -10.82 -4.98
C HIS A 66 -8.28 -10.28 -5.40
N PHE A 67 -7.31 -10.28 -4.50
CA PHE A 67 -6.01 -9.67 -4.76
C PHE A 67 -4.87 -10.61 -4.39
N ASP A 68 -3.86 -10.66 -5.27
CA ASP A 68 -2.58 -11.23 -4.89
C ASP A 68 -1.82 -10.20 -4.06
N ALA A 69 -1.24 -10.66 -2.96
CA ALA A 69 -0.40 -9.81 -2.14
C ALA A 69 1.04 -9.89 -2.63
N LEU A 70 1.61 -8.76 -3.00
CA LEU A 70 2.97 -8.69 -3.48
C LEU A 70 3.94 -8.77 -2.30
N PRO A 71 4.93 -9.65 -2.35
CA PRO A 71 5.83 -9.87 -1.22
C PRO A 71 6.81 -8.72 -1.04
N VAL A 72 7.34 -8.61 0.18
CA VAL A 72 8.48 -7.72 0.45
C VAL A 72 9.74 -8.53 0.09
N ASP A 73 10.09 -8.49 -1.17
CA ASP A 73 11.24 -9.22 -1.71
C ASP A 73 12.47 -8.31 -1.81
N GLU A 74 13.50 -8.79 -2.46
CA GLU A 74 14.76 -8.05 -2.61
C GLU A 74 14.57 -6.75 -3.38
N SER A 75 13.72 -6.77 -4.40
CA SER A 75 13.41 -5.57 -5.19
C SER A 75 12.74 -4.51 -4.33
N VAL A 76 11.79 -4.91 -3.50
CA VAL A 76 11.12 -4.00 -2.56
C VAL A 76 12.11 -3.48 -1.52
N ALA A 77 13.02 -4.32 -1.04
CA ALA A 77 14.04 -3.88 -0.10
C ALA A 77 14.95 -2.80 -0.69
N THR A 78 15.35 -2.96 -1.96
CA THR A 78 16.14 -1.95 -2.65
C THR A 78 15.37 -0.64 -2.78
N SER A 79 14.10 -0.72 -3.16
CA SER A 79 13.23 0.46 -3.24
C SER A 79 13.08 1.13 -1.88
N TYR A 80 12.94 0.35 -0.82
CA TYR A 80 12.83 0.91 0.53
C TYR A 80 14.04 1.76 0.88
N GLY A 81 15.24 1.29 0.57
CA GLY A 81 16.46 2.06 0.82
C GLY A 81 16.42 3.43 0.17
N ARG A 82 15.97 3.50 -1.08
CA ARG A 82 15.86 4.76 -1.81
C ARG A 82 14.81 5.68 -1.20
N LEU A 83 13.65 5.14 -0.89
CA LEU A 83 12.55 5.94 -0.35
C LEU A 83 12.86 6.45 1.05
N ALA A 84 13.45 5.60 1.88
CA ALA A 84 13.85 5.99 3.23
C ALA A 84 14.91 7.10 3.19
N ALA A 85 15.86 7.00 2.28
CA ALA A 85 16.88 8.04 2.10
C ALA A 85 16.23 9.38 1.70
N ALA A 86 15.24 9.36 0.80
CA ALA A 86 14.52 10.56 0.40
C ALA A 86 13.77 11.19 1.56
N VAL A 87 13.17 10.35 2.43
CA VAL A 87 12.47 10.82 3.62
C VAL A 87 13.44 11.54 4.58
N VAL A 88 14.63 10.96 4.77
CA VAL A 88 15.68 11.56 5.61
C VAL A 88 16.10 12.90 5.01
N GLN A 89 16.32 12.97 3.69
CA GLN A 89 16.71 14.20 3.02
C GLN A 89 15.64 15.29 3.13
N ALA A 90 14.38 14.89 3.24
CA ALA A 90 13.27 15.81 3.46
C ALA A 90 13.12 16.23 4.92
N GLY A 91 14.04 15.83 5.81
CA GLY A 91 14.01 16.19 7.22
C GLY A 91 13.04 15.38 8.06
N ARG A 92 12.61 14.21 7.55
CA ARG A 92 11.65 13.34 8.24
C ARG A 92 12.34 12.07 8.73
N GLN A 93 11.63 11.33 9.58
CA GLN A 93 12.16 10.10 10.17
C GLN A 93 11.44 8.88 9.60
N PRO A 94 12.14 7.98 8.89
CA PRO A 94 11.51 6.78 8.31
C PRO A 94 10.86 5.88 9.35
N ARG A 95 11.42 5.81 10.56
CA ARG A 95 10.91 4.94 11.62
C ARG A 95 9.44 5.13 11.91
N ARG A 96 8.95 6.35 11.79
CA ARG A 96 7.56 6.66 12.15
C ARG A 96 6.57 6.14 11.13
N ARG A 97 7.07 5.76 9.94
CA ARG A 97 6.20 5.40 8.83
C ARG A 97 6.70 4.18 8.08
N VAL A 98 7.27 3.22 8.83
CA VAL A 98 7.89 2.04 8.21
C VAL A 98 6.87 1.27 7.36
N MET A 99 5.66 1.03 7.89
CA MET A 99 4.65 0.28 7.14
C MET A 99 4.22 1.02 5.89
N ALA A 100 3.95 2.32 5.99
CA ALA A 100 3.61 3.14 4.83
C ALA A 100 4.74 3.14 3.81
N LEU A 101 6.00 3.27 4.27
CA LEU A 101 7.15 3.25 3.37
C LEU A 101 7.32 1.90 2.67
N LEU A 102 7.03 0.80 3.34
CA LEU A 102 7.10 -0.52 2.71
C LEU A 102 6.03 -0.70 1.64
N ILE A 103 4.83 -0.16 1.88
CA ILE A 103 3.77 -0.17 0.87
C ILE A 103 4.19 0.70 -0.32
N ALA A 104 4.71 1.90 -0.07
CA ALA A 104 5.20 2.77 -1.15
C ALA A 104 6.37 2.12 -1.90
N SER A 105 7.23 1.40 -1.18
CA SER A 105 8.36 0.67 -1.79
C SER A 105 7.87 -0.43 -2.73
N THR A 106 6.78 -1.08 -2.38
CA THR A 106 6.15 -2.07 -3.25
C THR A 106 5.68 -1.41 -4.54
N ALA A 107 5.03 -0.25 -4.43
CA ALA A 107 4.60 0.50 -5.61
C ALA A 107 5.81 0.92 -6.46
N HIS A 108 6.87 1.42 -5.83
CA HIS A 108 8.07 1.84 -6.54
C HIS A 108 8.75 0.67 -7.26
N ALA A 109 8.88 -0.47 -6.59
CA ALA A 109 9.52 -1.65 -7.16
C ALA A 109 8.74 -2.20 -8.37
N HIS A 110 7.43 -2.03 -8.37
CA HIS A 110 6.57 -2.52 -9.44
C HIS A 110 6.18 -1.44 -10.45
N ASP A 111 6.77 -0.24 -10.33
CA ASP A 111 6.49 0.88 -11.22
C ASP A 111 4.98 1.17 -11.28
N ALA A 112 4.35 1.22 -10.12
CA ALA A 112 2.90 1.35 -9.96
C ALA A 112 2.53 2.65 -9.26
N ARG A 113 1.32 3.14 -9.53
CA ARG A 113 0.74 4.23 -8.75
C ARG A 113 0.41 3.70 -7.35
N LEU A 114 0.29 4.61 -6.41
CA LEU A 114 -0.15 4.29 -5.05
C LEU A 114 -1.43 5.06 -4.74
N TYR A 115 -2.53 4.35 -4.60
CA TYR A 115 -3.80 4.95 -4.16
C TYR A 115 -3.84 4.98 -2.65
N THR A 116 -4.16 6.15 -2.08
CA THR A 116 -4.23 6.32 -0.63
C THR A 116 -5.30 7.33 -0.23
N ARG A 117 -5.85 7.16 0.97
CA ARG A 117 -6.71 8.15 1.63
C ARG A 117 -5.88 9.13 2.47
N ASN A 118 -4.60 8.82 2.70
CA ASN A 118 -3.73 9.59 3.59
C ASN A 118 -2.45 10.02 2.87
N PRO A 119 -2.54 10.94 1.89
CA PRO A 119 -1.35 11.32 1.11
C PRO A 119 -0.23 11.92 1.97
N LYS A 120 -0.56 12.47 3.14
CA LYS A 120 0.45 13.03 4.06
C LYS A 120 1.44 11.99 4.54
N ASP A 121 1.04 10.72 4.59
CA ASP A 121 1.91 9.63 5.04
C ASP A 121 3.05 9.38 4.05
N PHE A 122 2.94 9.91 2.84
CA PHE A 122 3.91 9.70 1.77
C PHE A 122 4.63 10.98 1.38
N ALA A 123 4.57 12.01 2.23
CA ALA A 123 5.31 13.25 1.99
C ALA A 123 6.81 12.98 1.94
N GLY A 124 7.50 13.61 1.02
CA GLY A 124 8.92 13.39 0.79
C GLY A 124 9.22 12.41 -0.31
N LEU A 125 8.19 11.74 -0.86
CA LEU A 125 8.35 10.74 -1.91
C LEU A 125 7.99 11.25 -3.30
N GLU A 126 7.71 12.55 -3.43
CA GLU A 126 7.38 13.18 -4.71
C GLU A 126 8.50 12.93 -5.71
N GLY A 127 8.13 12.54 -6.91
CA GLY A 127 9.11 12.21 -7.93
C GLY A 127 9.60 10.77 -7.93
N LEU A 128 9.37 10.03 -6.83
CA LEU A 128 9.73 8.61 -6.72
C LEU A 128 8.52 7.69 -6.84
N VAL A 129 7.41 8.09 -6.25
CA VAL A 129 6.16 7.32 -6.28
C VAL A 129 5.04 8.26 -6.70
N ASN A 130 4.21 7.82 -7.62
CA ASN A 130 3.02 8.57 -8.01
C ASN A 130 1.91 8.28 -7.01
N VAL A 131 1.80 9.14 -6.00
CA VAL A 131 0.79 9.02 -4.94
C VAL A 131 -0.49 9.71 -5.40
N VAL A 132 -1.59 8.97 -5.41
CA VAL A 132 -2.89 9.46 -5.87
C VAL A 132 -3.88 9.37 -4.70
N ALA A 133 -4.37 10.52 -4.26
CA ALA A 133 -5.38 10.59 -3.20
C ALA A 133 -6.75 10.20 -3.77
N VAL A 134 -7.48 9.37 -3.05
CA VAL A 134 -8.79 8.89 -3.48
C VAL A 134 -9.85 8.99 -2.40
#